data_1dd3585e3e296e91d3928c5708fdd741
#
_entry.id   1dd3585e3e296e91d3928c5708fdd741
#
_cell.length_a   1.000
_cell.length_b   1.000
_cell.length_c   1.000
_cell.angle_alpha   90.00
_cell.angle_beta   90.00
_cell.angle_gamma   90.00
#
_symmetry.space_group_name_H-M   'P 1'
#
loop_
_entity.id
_entity.type
_entity.pdbx_description
1 polymer ?
#
loop_
_entity_poly.entity_id
_entity_poly.type
_entity_poly.pdbx_seq_one_letter_code
_entity_poly.pdbx_strand_id
1 'polypeptide(L)'
;MSTTLFARDAKRFRRIDIHHHYFPSNLEKEKSNADVGWRTPAENLPWSLDISLSAMDAMNVDLAILSFPALSSGFISKDNRHTARTRNEFAASICHAHPSRFGFFATLPFLDDVEGICSLHEIAYTFDELHANGVSISSSYGEGVVATYIGDKRYDPIWAELNKRQAVVFLHGSQIPSSTPYPHPCLGLPITEVPNETFKAAAHLVVTGNRRKFPDVRIILAHLGGSTPFLASRVAVLSNHMGCILTPEEILDDFKTFYYETALSAYEPNLAAIEKFVQHDHILFGTDFPGTFTRLTAFYAFRI
;
A
#
# COMPACT_ATOMS: atom_id res chain seq x y z
N MET A 1 14.94 -51.55 18.86
CA MET A 1 15.32 -50.27 19.49
C MET A 1 14.71 -49.17 18.62
N SER A 2 13.60 -48.60 19.11
CA SER A 2 12.85 -47.58 18.38
C SER A 2 13.41 -46.21 18.72
N THR A 3 13.96 -45.53 17.71
CA THR A 3 14.46 -44.17 17.85
C THR A 3 13.28 -43.21 17.57
N THR A 4 12.59 -42.80 18.61
CA THR A 4 11.59 -41.74 18.55
C THR A 4 12.32 -40.41 18.37
N LEU A 5 12.34 -39.90 17.14
CA LEU A 5 12.73 -38.53 16.83
C LEU A 5 11.72 -37.59 17.44
N PHE A 6 12.15 -36.89 18.50
CA PHE A 6 11.42 -35.72 19.01
C PHE A 6 11.41 -34.63 17.94
N ALA A 7 10.28 -34.51 17.24
CA ALA A 7 10.00 -33.29 16.48
C ALA A 7 9.95 -32.13 17.50
N ARG A 8 10.97 -31.29 17.51
CA ARG A 8 10.91 -29.98 18.15
C ARG A 8 9.83 -29.22 17.42
N ASP A 9 8.74 -28.88 18.11
CA ASP A 9 7.80 -27.84 17.71
C ASP A 9 8.61 -26.54 17.54
N ALA A 10 9.14 -26.33 16.35
CA ALA A 10 9.65 -25.03 15.96
C ALA A 10 8.45 -24.10 16.02
N LYS A 11 8.45 -23.10 16.91
CA LYS A 11 7.47 -22.02 16.92
C LYS A 11 7.37 -21.48 15.50
N ARG A 12 6.30 -21.86 14.78
CA ARG A 12 6.04 -21.32 13.45
C ARG A 12 5.69 -19.86 13.62
N PHE A 13 6.55 -18.98 13.10
CA PHE A 13 6.22 -17.57 13.04
C PHE A 13 5.00 -17.38 12.14
N ARG A 14 4.05 -16.54 12.58
CA ARG A 14 2.89 -16.18 11.77
C ARG A 14 3.35 -15.32 10.60
N ARG A 15 2.93 -15.69 9.38
CA ARG A 15 3.16 -14.88 8.19
C ARG A 15 1.95 -13.98 7.97
N ILE A 16 2.18 -12.67 8.01
CA ILE A 16 1.16 -11.65 7.81
C ILE A 16 1.40 -10.98 6.47
N ASP A 17 0.44 -11.08 5.55
CA ASP A 17 0.45 -10.41 4.27
C ASP A 17 -0.22 -9.04 4.39
N ILE A 18 0.56 -7.96 4.28
CA ILE A 18 0.04 -6.59 4.43
C ILE A 18 -0.34 -5.94 3.10
N HIS A 19 -0.16 -6.62 1.97
CA HIS A 19 -0.53 -6.17 0.64
C HIS A 19 -1.39 -7.22 -0.06
N HIS A 20 -2.67 -7.24 0.28
CA HIS A 20 -3.64 -8.21 -0.21
C HIS A 20 -4.93 -7.49 -0.62
N HIS A 21 -5.22 -7.49 -1.93
CA HIS A 21 -6.39 -6.79 -2.44
C HIS A 21 -7.64 -7.65 -2.42
N TYR A 22 -8.79 -6.99 -2.34
CA TYR A 22 -10.10 -7.60 -2.48
C TYR A 22 -10.93 -6.83 -3.51
N PHE A 23 -11.90 -7.49 -4.12
CA PHE A 23 -12.78 -6.87 -5.09
C PHE A 23 -14.23 -7.29 -4.82
N PRO A 24 -15.15 -6.32 -4.63
CA PRO A 24 -16.57 -6.63 -4.58
C PRO A 24 -17.04 -7.27 -5.89
N SER A 25 -18.01 -8.19 -5.80
CA SER A 25 -18.50 -8.98 -6.93
C SER A 25 -19.12 -8.16 -8.09
N ASN A 26 -19.51 -6.92 -7.81
CA ASN A 26 -20.06 -6.00 -8.81
C ASN A 26 -19.00 -5.17 -9.56
N LEU A 27 -17.71 -5.37 -9.24
CA LEU A 27 -16.62 -4.66 -9.92
C LEU A 27 -16.24 -5.39 -11.21
N GLU A 28 -16.32 -4.69 -12.34
CA GLU A 28 -15.80 -5.17 -13.63
C GLU A 28 -14.26 -5.10 -13.66
N LYS A 29 -13.61 -6.03 -12.94
CA LYS A 29 -12.15 -6.00 -12.75
C LYS A 29 -11.37 -6.13 -14.06
N GLU A 30 -11.85 -6.91 -15.01
CA GLU A 30 -11.22 -7.07 -16.32
C GLU A 30 -11.16 -5.76 -17.11
N LYS A 31 -12.27 -5.00 -17.10
CA LYS A 31 -12.32 -3.68 -17.71
C LYS A 31 -11.37 -2.70 -17.03
N SER A 32 -11.42 -2.64 -15.70
CA SER A 32 -10.51 -1.81 -14.91
C SER A 32 -9.04 -2.14 -15.17
N ASN A 33 -8.71 -3.42 -15.34
CA ASN A 33 -7.35 -3.86 -15.67
C ASN A 33 -6.93 -3.40 -17.07
N ALA A 34 -7.83 -3.48 -18.06
CA ALA A 34 -7.53 -3.06 -19.42
C ALA A 34 -7.16 -1.57 -19.49
N ASP A 35 -7.82 -0.72 -18.70
CA ASP A 35 -7.57 0.73 -18.65
C ASP A 35 -6.15 1.06 -18.19
N VAL A 36 -5.55 0.23 -17.34
CA VAL A 36 -4.18 0.42 -16.81
C VAL A 36 -3.15 -0.49 -17.48
N GLY A 37 -3.53 -1.26 -18.49
CA GLY A 37 -2.63 -2.20 -19.18
C GLY A 37 -2.22 -3.41 -18.36
N TRP A 38 -3.11 -3.90 -17.47
CA TRP A 38 -2.86 -5.06 -16.61
C TRP A 38 -3.72 -6.26 -16.99
N ARG A 39 -3.28 -7.44 -16.61
CA ARG A 39 -4.04 -8.69 -16.75
C ARG A 39 -3.94 -9.50 -15.46
N THR A 40 -4.97 -9.43 -14.64
CA THR A 40 -5.07 -10.32 -13.48
C THR A 40 -5.19 -11.78 -13.96
N PRO A 41 -4.49 -12.73 -13.34
CA PRO A 41 -4.61 -14.15 -13.68
C PRO A 41 -6.07 -14.64 -13.61
N ALA A 42 -6.47 -15.41 -14.63
CA ALA A 42 -7.86 -15.87 -14.76
C ALA A 42 -8.31 -16.77 -13.59
N GLU A 43 -7.38 -17.49 -12.95
CA GLU A 43 -7.67 -18.30 -11.76
C GLU A 43 -8.05 -17.46 -10.53
N ASN A 44 -7.72 -16.18 -10.53
CA ASN A 44 -8.02 -15.24 -9.45
C ASN A 44 -9.28 -14.40 -9.71
N LEU A 45 -9.95 -14.62 -10.84
CA LEU A 45 -11.15 -13.89 -11.25
C LEU A 45 -12.33 -14.84 -11.55
N PRO A 46 -13.57 -14.43 -11.21
CA PRO A 46 -13.89 -13.27 -10.37
C PRO A 46 -13.33 -13.47 -8.95
N TRP A 47 -12.86 -12.39 -8.33
CA TRP A 47 -12.37 -12.50 -6.96
C TRP A 47 -13.48 -13.02 -6.03
N SER A 48 -13.10 -13.92 -5.15
CA SER A 48 -13.96 -14.37 -4.07
C SER A 48 -13.15 -14.62 -2.80
N LEU A 49 -13.85 -14.68 -1.68
CA LEU A 49 -13.25 -15.02 -0.39
C LEU A 49 -12.58 -16.41 -0.41
N ASP A 50 -13.20 -17.39 -1.06
CA ASP A 50 -12.66 -18.76 -1.16
C ASP A 50 -11.36 -18.80 -1.98
N ILE A 51 -11.30 -18.03 -3.07
CA ILE A 51 -10.08 -17.89 -3.87
C ILE A 51 -8.96 -17.23 -3.03
N SER A 52 -9.31 -16.18 -2.27
CA SER A 52 -8.36 -15.52 -1.37
C SER A 52 -7.83 -16.46 -0.29
N LEU A 53 -8.70 -17.17 0.42
CA LEU A 53 -8.31 -18.17 1.43
C LEU A 53 -7.44 -19.28 0.85
N SER A 54 -7.81 -19.81 -0.32
CA SER A 54 -7.03 -20.85 -1.02
C SER A 54 -5.64 -20.36 -1.39
N ALA A 55 -5.53 -19.12 -1.87
CA ALA A 55 -4.24 -18.50 -2.19
C ALA A 55 -3.38 -18.29 -0.93
N MET A 56 -3.98 -17.79 0.16
CA MET A 56 -3.29 -17.65 1.45
C MET A 56 -2.74 -18.99 1.93
N ASP A 57 -3.54 -20.06 1.86
CA ASP A 57 -3.12 -21.40 2.29
C ASP A 57 -1.96 -21.91 1.42
N ALA A 58 -2.04 -21.73 0.10
CA ALA A 58 -0.98 -22.10 -0.84
C ALA A 58 0.34 -21.35 -0.60
N MET A 59 0.26 -20.11 -0.11
CA MET A 59 1.41 -19.26 0.21
C MET A 59 1.85 -19.33 1.68
N ASN A 60 1.21 -20.17 2.51
CA ASN A 60 1.41 -20.24 3.95
C ASN A 60 1.22 -18.88 4.66
N VAL A 61 0.25 -18.11 4.22
CA VAL A 61 -0.14 -16.84 4.84
C VAL A 61 -1.17 -17.13 5.93
N ASP A 62 -0.86 -16.77 7.16
CA ASP A 62 -1.74 -17.01 8.30
C ASP A 62 -2.82 -15.92 8.41
N LEU A 63 -2.47 -14.66 8.10
CA LEU A 63 -3.36 -13.51 8.16
C LEU A 63 -3.03 -12.56 6.99
N ALA A 64 -4.07 -12.02 6.35
CA ALA A 64 -3.92 -10.98 5.34
C ALA A 64 -4.64 -9.69 5.76
N ILE A 65 -4.04 -8.55 5.45
CA ILE A 65 -4.66 -7.25 5.61
C ILE A 65 -5.26 -6.84 4.27
N LEU A 66 -6.57 -6.88 4.18
CA LEU A 66 -7.31 -6.54 2.97
C LEU A 66 -7.17 -5.05 2.66
N SER A 67 -6.88 -4.71 1.43
CA SER A 67 -6.92 -3.33 0.94
C SER A 67 -7.61 -3.26 -0.42
N PHE A 68 -8.32 -2.17 -0.67
CA PHE A 68 -8.79 -1.89 -2.02
C PHE A 68 -7.71 -1.06 -2.73
N PRO A 69 -7.38 -1.36 -4.00
CA PRO A 69 -6.46 -0.53 -4.76
C PRO A 69 -6.90 0.93 -4.72
N ALA A 70 -6.00 1.80 -4.30
CA ALA A 70 -6.34 3.19 -4.05
C ALA A 70 -6.86 3.88 -5.31
N LEU A 71 -8.07 4.43 -5.24
CA LEU A 71 -8.64 5.23 -6.31
C LEU A 71 -8.13 6.66 -6.17
N SER A 72 -7.38 7.09 -7.14
CA SER A 72 -6.77 8.42 -7.19
C SER A 72 -7.41 9.35 -8.21
N SER A 73 -8.25 8.82 -9.08
CA SER A 73 -9.07 9.57 -10.04
C SER A 73 -10.52 9.68 -9.58
N GLY A 74 -11.19 10.76 -9.96
CA GLY A 74 -12.59 10.98 -9.65
C GLY A 74 -12.84 12.38 -9.08
N PHE A 75 -14.07 12.59 -8.64
CA PHE A 75 -14.52 13.88 -8.11
C PHE A 75 -15.01 13.72 -6.68
N ILE A 76 -14.93 14.80 -5.92
CA ILE A 76 -15.66 14.93 -4.66
C ILE A 76 -17.15 14.79 -4.95
N SER A 77 -17.74 13.69 -4.50
CA SER A 77 -19.16 13.40 -4.73
C SER A 77 -19.75 12.52 -3.66
N LYS A 78 -21.09 12.53 -3.57
CA LYS A 78 -21.81 11.59 -2.68
C LYS A 78 -21.55 10.14 -3.06
N ASP A 79 -21.42 9.87 -4.36
CA ASP A 79 -21.17 8.51 -4.88
C ASP A 79 -19.78 8.01 -4.51
N ASN A 80 -18.76 8.88 -4.54
CA ASN A 80 -17.41 8.53 -4.10
C ASN A 80 -17.39 8.19 -2.61
N ARG A 81 -18.07 8.98 -1.78
CA ARG A 81 -18.22 8.73 -0.33
C ARG A 81 -18.96 7.42 -0.05
N HIS A 82 -20.07 7.21 -0.75
CA HIS A 82 -20.85 5.98 -0.62
C HIS A 82 -20.03 4.76 -1.04
N THR A 83 -19.27 4.88 -2.13
CA THR A 83 -18.38 3.82 -2.61
C THR A 83 -17.32 3.47 -1.57
N ALA A 84 -16.64 4.45 -0.98
CA ALA A 84 -15.66 4.21 0.08
C ALA A 84 -16.29 3.50 1.28
N ARG A 85 -17.45 4.00 1.76
CA ARG A 85 -18.21 3.40 2.85
C ARG A 85 -18.58 1.95 2.59
N THR A 86 -19.17 1.66 1.43
CA THR A 86 -19.61 0.31 1.05
C THR A 86 -18.42 -0.67 0.98
N ARG A 87 -17.27 -0.23 0.49
CA ARG A 87 -16.04 -1.03 0.46
C ARG A 87 -15.54 -1.35 1.85
N ASN A 88 -15.52 -0.38 2.74
CA ASN A 88 -15.09 -0.56 4.12
C ASN A 88 -16.01 -1.52 4.88
N GLU A 89 -17.32 -1.37 4.75
CA GLU A 89 -18.31 -2.27 5.34
C GLU A 89 -18.17 -3.70 4.80
N PHE A 90 -17.91 -3.86 3.50
CA PHE A 90 -17.67 -5.17 2.90
C PHE A 90 -16.39 -5.81 3.47
N ALA A 91 -15.27 -5.09 3.54
CA ALA A 91 -14.04 -5.60 4.13
C ALA A 91 -14.21 -5.95 5.61
N ALA A 92 -14.87 -5.09 6.38
CA ALA A 92 -15.18 -5.35 7.79
C ALA A 92 -16.04 -6.60 7.97
N SER A 93 -17.01 -6.86 7.09
CA SER A 93 -17.84 -8.08 7.14
C SER A 93 -17.01 -9.35 6.95
N ILE A 94 -16.00 -9.33 6.07
CA ILE A 94 -15.07 -10.44 5.87
C ILE A 94 -14.23 -10.66 7.13
N CYS A 95 -13.69 -9.57 7.70
CA CYS A 95 -12.89 -9.65 8.93
C CYS A 95 -13.72 -10.17 10.12
N HIS A 96 -14.99 -9.76 10.23
CA HIS A 96 -15.89 -10.26 11.26
C HIS A 96 -16.18 -11.77 11.10
N ALA A 97 -16.36 -12.23 9.87
CA ALA A 97 -16.59 -13.64 9.58
C ALA A 97 -15.34 -14.52 9.78
N HIS A 98 -14.15 -13.94 9.56
CA HIS A 98 -12.87 -14.66 9.62
C HIS A 98 -11.80 -13.89 10.43
N PRO A 99 -12.02 -13.62 11.73
CA PRO A 99 -11.19 -12.70 12.51
C PRO A 99 -9.74 -13.19 12.75
N SER A 100 -9.46 -14.47 12.56
CA SER A 100 -8.12 -15.04 12.65
C SER A 100 -7.35 -15.00 11.33
N ARG A 101 -8.03 -14.67 10.21
CA ARG A 101 -7.46 -14.72 8.86
C ARG A 101 -7.36 -13.34 8.21
N PHE A 102 -8.22 -12.39 8.56
CA PHE A 102 -8.25 -11.09 7.91
C PHE A 102 -8.28 -9.93 8.90
N GLY A 103 -7.58 -8.87 8.51
CA GLY A 103 -7.77 -7.49 8.92
C GLY A 103 -7.97 -6.63 7.67
N PHE A 104 -8.15 -5.32 7.79
CA PHE A 104 -8.26 -4.46 6.63
C PHE A 104 -7.70 -3.05 6.85
N PHE A 105 -7.23 -2.45 5.76
CA PHE A 105 -6.97 -1.02 5.64
C PHE A 105 -8.17 -0.36 4.97
N ALA A 106 -8.71 0.65 5.63
CA ALA A 106 -9.89 1.35 5.14
C ALA A 106 -9.56 2.19 3.90
N THR A 107 -10.44 2.16 2.90
CA THR A 107 -10.43 3.08 1.76
C THR A 107 -11.03 4.41 2.20
N LEU A 108 -10.32 5.51 1.95
CA LEU A 108 -10.88 6.84 2.18
C LEU A 108 -11.58 7.38 0.94
N PRO A 109 -12.57 8.27 1.09
CA PRO A 109 -13.07 9.05 -0.02
C PRO A 109 -11.95 9.86 -0.67
N PHE A 110 -12.23 10.47 -1.82
CA PHE A 110 -11.26 11.32 -2.50
C PHE A 110 -10.69 12.38 -1.55
N LEU A 111 -9.38 12.39 -1.32
CA LEU A 111 -8.76 13.16 -0.23
C LEU A 111 -8.92 14.68 -0.38
N ASP A 112 -9.13 15.20 -1.59
CA ASP A 112 -9.44 16.61 -1.80
C ASP A 112 -10.76 17.05 -1.15
N ASP A 113 -11.59 16.09 -0.69
CA ASP A 113 -12.78 16.35 0.12
C ASP A 113 -12.43 16.64 1.60
N VAL A 114 -11.42 17.50 1.81
CA VAL A 114 -10.94 17.85 3.16
C VAL A 114 -11.96 18.71 3.90
N GLU A 115 -12.57 19.69 3.20
CA GLU A 115 -13.55 20.61 3.78
C GLU A 115 -14.90 19.92 4.08
N GLY A 116 -15.17 18.83 3.39
CA GLY A 116 -16.43 18.09 3.51
C GLY A 116 -16.52 17.23 4.75
N ILE A 117 -15.56 17.30 5.68
CA ILE A 117 -15.63 16.49 6.90
C ILE A 117 -15.61 14.99 6.61
N CYS A 118 -15.78 14.58 5.34
CA CYS A 118 -16.09 13.22 4.94
C CYS A 118 -14.91 12.27 5.09
N SER A 119 -13.70 12.70 4.70
CA SER A 119 -12.51 11.86 4.94
C SER A 119 -12.23 11.71 6.44
N LEU A 120 -12.40 12.78 7.24
CA LEU A 120 -12.26 12.72 8.71
C LEU A 120 -13.36 11.88 9.35
N HIS A 121 -14.61 12.01 8.87
CA HIS A 121 -15.73 11.18 9.34
C HIS A 121 -15.54 9.70 8.95
N GLU A 122 -15.01 9.42 7.75
CA GLU A 122 -14.73 8.06 7.34
C GLU A 122 -13.60 7.44 8.16
N ILE A 123 -12.55 8.21 8.47
CA ILE A 123 -11.50 7.77 9.39
C ILE A 123 -12.11 7.42 10.76
N ALA A 124 -12.89 8.33 11.35
CA ALA A 124 -13.53 8.06 12.64
C ALA A 124 -14.40 6.80 12.59
N TYR A 125 -15.30 6.70 11.61
CA TYR A 125 -16.19 5.54 11.47
C TYR A 125 -15.44 4.22 11.28
N THR A 126 -14.43 4.20 10.43
CA THR A 126 -13.69 2.96 10.15
C THR A 126 -12.85 2.49 11.33
N PHE A 127 -12.25 3.40 12.08
CA PHE A 127 -11.48 3.03 13.27
C PHE A 127 -12.37 2.70 14.47
N ASP A 128 -13.39 3.51 14.70
CA ASP A 128 -14.17 3.45 15.95
C ASP A 128 -15.30 2.40 15.88
N GLU A 129 -15.93 2.23 14.69
CA GLU A 129 -17.07 1.31 14.51
C GLU A 129 -16.68 0.02 13.75
N LEU A 130 -15.83 0.12 12.71
CA LEU A 130 -15.46 -1.03 11.89
C LEU A 130 -14.14 -1.69 12.33
N HIS A 131 -13.41 -1.07 13.25
CA HIS A 131 -12.13 -1.58 13.80
C HIS A 131 -11.07 -1.84 12.73
N ALA A 132 -10.94 -0.90 11.77
CA ALA A 132 -9.90 -0.96 10.74
C ALA A 132 -8.49 -0.97 11.36
N ASN A 133 -7.58 -1.72 10.76
CA ASN A 133 -6.18 -1.80 11.18
C ASN A 133 -5.33 -0.59 10.72
N GLY A 134 -5.89 0.26 9.86
CA GLY A 134 -5.26 1.42 9.29
C GLY A 134 -6.05 1.94 8.10
N VAL A 135 -5.42 2.76 7.28
CA VAL A 135 -6.02 3.28 6.04
C VAL A 135 -5.12 2.98 4.84
N SER A 136 -5.74 2.79 3.66
CA SER A 136 -5.05 2.70 2.36
C SER A 136 -5.26 4.01 1.60
N ILE A 137 -4.17 4.65 1.18
CA ILE A 137 -4.19 5.91 0.44
C ILE A 137 -3.36 5.82 -0.84
N SER A 138 -3.70 6.66 -1.82
CA SER A 138 -2.93 6.83 -3.04
C SER A 138 -1.77 7.81 -2.87
N SER A 139 -0.78 7.73 -3.76
CA SER A 139 0.35 8.66 -3.83
C SER A 139 -0.08 10.11 -4.12
N SER A 140 -1.15 10.26 -4.91
CA SER A 140 -1.69 11.55 -5.33
C SER A 140 -3.16 11.44 -5.66
N TYR A 141 -3.85 12.56 -5.72
CA TYR A 141 -5.27 12.68 -6.05
C TYR A 141 -5.47 13.74 -7.14
N GLY A 142 -6.38 13.47 -8.08
CA GLY A 142 -6.59 14.29 -9.27
C GLY A 142 -5.98 13.64 -10.52
N GLU A 143 -6.03 14.31 -11.65
CA GLU A 143 -5.61 13.77 -12.95
C GLU A 143 -4.49 14.59 -13.58
N GLY A 144 -3.53 13.90 -14.20
CA GLY A 144 -2.44 14.49 -14.97
C GLY A 144 -1.64 15.52 -14.18
N VAL A 145 -1.40 16.66 -14.77
CA VAL A 145 -0.56 17.74 -14.20
C VAL A 145 -1.20 18.48 -13.02
N VAL A 146 -2.51 18.28 -12.79
CA VAL A 146 -3.23 18.90 -11.66
C VAL A 146 -3.35 17.98 -10.46
N ALA A 147 -2.83 16.77 -10.55
CA ALA A 147 -2.80 15.84 -9.43
C ALA A 147 -1.96 16.41 -8.29
N THR A 148 -2.48 16.26 -7.07
CA THR A 148 -1.83 16.76 -5.86
C THR A 148 -1.30 15.59 -5.04
N TYR A 149 0.00 15.61 -4.76
CA TYR A 149 0.64 14.59 -3.91
C TYR A 149 0.32 14.79 -2.44
N ILE A 150 0.25 13.67 -1.73
CA ILE A 150 -0.24 13.60 -0.34
C ILE A 150 0.59 14.34 0.71
N GLY A 151 1.78 14.82 0.39
CA GLY A 151 2.56 15.71 1.25
C GLY A 151 2.15 17.19 1.13
N ASP A 152 1.14 17.54 0.32
CA ASP A 152 0.62 18.89 0.25
C ASP A 152 -0.08 19.28 1.56
N LYS A 153 0.14 20.52 2.00
CA LYS A 153 -0.42 21.07 3.25
C LYS A 153 -1.94 21.03 3.33
N ARG A 154 -2.64 20.95 2.19
CA ARG A 154 -4.11 20.79 2.17
C ARG A 154 -4.58 19.54 2.88
N TYR A 155 -3.73 18.49 2.91
CA TYR A 155 -4.03 17.23 3.59
C TYR A 155 -3.60 17.18 5.06
N ASP A 156 -3.01 18.27 5.57
CA ASP A 156 -2.60 18.36 7.00
C ASP A 156 -3.70 17.96 8.00
N PRO A 157 -4.99 18.32 7.81
CA PRO A 157 -6.05 17.90 8.73
C PRO A 157 -6.21 16.37 8.78
N ILE A 158 -6.05 15.69 7.64
CA ILE A 158 -6.11 14.23 7.53
C ILE A 158 -4.90 13.62 8.25
N TRP A 159 -3.70 14.12 7.95
CA TRP A 159 -2.48 13.67 8.62
C TRP A 159 -2.52 13.91 10.13
N ALA A 160 -3.08 15.02 10.59
CA ALA A 160 -3.23 15.32 12.01
C ALA A 160 -4.15 14.31 12.72
N GLU A 161 -5.30 13.95 12.12
CA GLU A 161 -6.19 12.94 12.69
C GLU A 161 -5.54 11.54 12.68
N LEU A 162 -4.86 11.16 11.61
CA LEU A 162 -4.12 9.91 11.55
C LEU A 162 -2.99 9.86 12.59
N ASN A 163 -2.28 10.98 12.79
CA ASN A 163 -1.23 11.09 13.80
C ASN A 163 -1.78 10.95 15.23
N LYS A 164 -2.86 11.63 15.53
CA LYS A 164 -3.56 11.52 16.82
C LYS A 164 -3.96 10.07 17.13
N ARG A 165 -4.33 9.30 16.11
CA ARG A 165 -4.71 7.88 16.23
C ARG A 165 -3.51 6.92 16.17
N GLN A 166 -2.30 7.42 15.97
CA GLN A 166 -1.09 6.61 15.74
C GLN A 166 -1.32 5.57 14.63
N ALA A 167 -2.01 6.00 13.59
CA ALA A 167 -2.55 5.14 12.54
C ALA A 167 -1.45 4.50 11.70
N VAL A 168 -1.76 3.31 11.16
CA VAL A 168 -1.02 2.72 10.05
C VAL A 168 -1.62 3.24 8.74
N VAL A 169 -0.75 3.68 7.84
CA VAL A 169 -1.10 4.14 6.50
C VAL A 169 -0.39 3.27 5.48
N PHE A 170 -1.15 2.54 4.67
CA PHE A 170 -0.63 1.83 3.52
C PHE A 170 -0.69 2.74 2.29
N LEU A 171 0.49 3.16 1.82
CA LEU A 171 0.65 4.07 0.71
C LEU A 171 0.95 3.29 -0.56
N HIS A 172 -0.01 3.29 -1.48
CA HIS A 172 0.11 2.64 -2.78
C HIS A 172 0.23 3.69 -3.89
N GLY A 173 1.14 3.46 -4.85
CA GLY A 173 1.28 4.34 -6.00
C GLY A 173 -0.01 4.44 -6.82
N SER A 174 -0.35 5.63 -7.29
CA SER A 174 -1.54 5.82 -8.11
C SER A 174 -1.39 5.13 -9.46
N GLN A 175 -2.52 4.66 -10.01
CA GLN A 175 -2.61 4.07 -11.34
C GLN A 175 -3.09 5.10 -12.38
N ILE A 176 -2.72 6.36 -12.20
CA ILE A 176 -3.03 7.41 -13.16
C ILE A 176 -1.91 7.46 -14.21
N PRO A 177 -2.22 7.54 -15.50
CA PRO A 177 -1.22 7.81 -16.51
C PRO A 177 -0.47 9.09 -16.14
N SER A 178 0.85 8.99 -15.95
CA SER A 178 1.70 10.17 -15.90
C SER A 178 1.61 10.92 -17.26
N SER A 179 2.34 12.02 -17.39
CA SER A 179 2.34 12.84 -18.63
C SER A 179 2.65 12.06 -19.92
N THR A 180 3.11 10.83 -19.81
CA THR A 180 3.41 9.92 -20.94
C THR A 180 2.68 8.59 -20.73
N PRO A 181 2.08 8.03 -21.79
CA PRO A 181 1.56 6.66 -21.76
C PRO A 181 2.73 5.69 -21.52
N TYR A 182 2.45 4.52 -20.92
CA TYR A 182 3.46 3.48 -20.75
C TYR A 182 4.07 3.10 -22.11
N PRO A 183 5.40 2.83 -22.15
CA PRO A 183 6.16 2.80 -23.40
C PRO A 183 5.88 1.58 -24.28
N HIS A 184 5.24 0.53 -23.74
CA HIS A 184 4.96 -0.70 -24.48
C HIS A 184 3.77 -1.45 -23.86
N PRO A 185 2.93 -2.15 -24.63
CA PRO A 185 1.81 -2.94 -24.10
C PRO A 185 2.19 -3.98 -23.03
N CYS A 186 3.44 -4.45 -23.00
CA CYS A 186 3.96 -5.33 -21.94
C CYS A 186 4.44 -4.58 -20.68
N LEU A 187 4.37 -3.25 -20.65
CA LEU A 187 4.84 -2.39 -19.57
C LEU A 187 3.68 -1.50 -19.08
N GLY A 188 2.57 -2.13 -18.68
CA GLY A 188 1.42 -1.41 -18.13
C GLY A 188 1.76 -0.57 -16.89
N LEU A 189 0.87 0.32 -16.51
CA LEU A 189 1.06 1.25 -15.39
C LEU A 189 1.51 0.57 -14.09
N PRO A 190 0.99 -0.61 -13.70
CA PRO A 190 1.43 -1.28 -12.48
C PRO A 190 2.90 -1.68 -12.47
N ILE A 191 3.53 -1.85 -13.64
CA ILE A 191 4.94 -2.27 -13.74
C ILE A 191 5.88 -1.07 -13.61
N THR A 192 5.55 0.05 -14.25
CA THR A 192 6.46 1.20 -14.36
C THR A 192 6.03 2.38 -13.50
N GLU A 193 4.76 2.79 -13.59
CA GLU A 193 4.31 4.03 -12.97
C GLU A 193 4.00 3.88 -11.48
N VAL A 194 3.31 2.80 -11.08
CA VAL A 194 2.92 2.60 -9.68
C VAL A 194 4.13 2.63 -8.72
N PRO A 195 5.24 1.92 -8.98
CA PRO A 195 6.41 2.02 -8.11
C PRO A 195 7.03 3.43 -8.12
N ASN A 196 7.05 4.11 -9.26
CA ASN A 196 7.55 5.48 -9.35
C ASN A 196 6.65 6.47 -8.59
N GLU A 197 5.34 6.29 -8.66
CA GLU A 197 4.38 7.11 -7.91
C GLU A 197 4.53 6.92 -6.40
N THR A 198 4.77 5.70 -5.94
CA THR A 198 5.08 5.44 -4.52
C THR A 198 6.32 6.22 -4.09
N PHE A 199 7.41 6.18 -4.87
CA PHE A 199 8.62 6.96 -4.60
C PHE A 199 8.36 8.46 -4.57
N LYS A 200 7.64 9.02 -5.56
CA LYS A 200 7.34 10.45 -5.62
C LYS A 200 6.58 10.92 -4.37
N ALA A 201 5.61 10.13 -3.91
CA ALA A 201 4.86 10.45 -2.70
C ALA A 201 5.74 10.42 -1.45
N ALA A 202 6.58 9.39 -1.30
CA ALA A 202 7.52 9.29 -0.20
C ALA A 202 8.48 10.48 -0.18
N ALA A 203 9.07 10.83 -1.32
CA ALA A 203 9.96 11.99 -1.46
C ALA A 203 9.22 13.30 -1.13
N HIS A 204 7.97 13.46 -1.59
CA HIS A 204 7.16 14.64 -1.28
C HIS A 204 6.87 14.79 0.20
N LEU A 205 6.48 13.70 0.90
CA LEU A 205 6.28 13.70 2.35
C LEU A 205 7.53 14.11 3.13
N VAL A 206 8.72 13.68 2.65
CA VAL A 206 10.00 14.03 3.28
C VAL A 206 10.34 15.49 3.03
N VAL A 207 10.44 15.94 1.76
CA VAL A 207 10.93 17.29 1.46
C VAL A 207 10.00 18.43 1.89
N THR A 208 8.70 18.15 2.08
CA THR A 208 7.73 19.08 2.63
C THR A 208 7.75 19.15 4.16
N GLY A 209 8.52 18.26 4.81
CA GLY A 209 8.55 18.13 6.27
C GLY A 209 7.30 17.48 6.87
N ASN A 210 6.36 16.96 6.03
CA ASN A 210 5.15 16.31 6.50
C ASN A 210 5.47 15.13 7.42
N ARG A 211 6.47 14.31 7.06
CA ARG A 211 6.92 13.16 7.85
C ARG A 211 7.34 13.54 9.26
N ARG A 212 8.01 14.70 9.44
CA ARG A 212 8.44 15.24 10.74
C ARG A 212 7.28 15.88 11.50
N LYS A 213 6.34 16.49 10.78
CA LYS A 213 5.16 17.12 11.35
C LYS A 213 4.20 16.11 12.00
N PHE A 214 4.12 14.90 11.43
CA PHE A 214 3.22 13.84 11.86
C PHE A 214 3.98 12.54 12.14
N PRO A 215 4.86 12.53 13.17
CA PRO A 215 5.81 11.44 13.41
C PRO A 215 5.17 10.13 13.87
N ASP A 216 3.98 10.17 14.48
CA ASP A 216 3.31 9.00 15.03
C ASP A 216 2.55 8.17 13.99
N VAL A 217 2.42 8.67 12.75
CA VAL A 217 1.86 7.90 11.65
C VAL A 217 2.88 6.88 11.17
N ARG A 218 2.50 5.60 11.15
CA ARG A 218 3.32 4.52 10.58
C ARG A 218 2.96 4.34 9.11
N ILE A 219 3.86 4.73 8.21
CA ILE A 219 3.60 4.69 6.77
C ILE A 219 4.31 3.50 6.15
N ILE A 220 3.54 2.61 5.51
CA ILE A 220 4.03 1.46 4.74
C ILE A 220 4.02 1.84 3.27
N LEU A 221 5.17 1.75 2.62
CA LEU A 221 5.33 2.00 1.19
C LEU A 221 5.18 0.69 0.41
N ALA A 222 4.29 0.67 -0.57
CA ALA A 222 4.11 -0.47 -1.44
C ALA A 222 5.35 -0.75 -2.32
N HIS A 223 5.59 -2.02 -2.66
CA HIS A 223 6.61 -2.48 -3.62
C HIS A 223 8.04 -2.04 -3.26
N LEU A 224 8.47 -2.24 -2.02
CA LEU A 224 9.75 -1.74 -1.46
C LEU A 224 9.95 -0.23 -1.64
N GLY A 225 8.85 0.54 -1.65
CA GLY A 225 8.88 1.99 -1.89
C GLY A 225 9.28 2.36 -3.32
N GLY A 226 9.14 1.43 -4.27
CA GLY A 226 9.52 1.61 -5.66
C GLY A 226 11.01 1.88 -5.80
N SER A 227 11.38 3.02 -6.36
CA SER A 227 12.78 3.42 -6.54
C SER A 227 13.39 4.13 -5.32
N THR A 228 12.70 4.17 -4.17
CA THR A 228 13.14 4.91 -2.97
C THR A 228 14.56 4.53 -2.51
N PRO A 229 14.94 3.26 -2.34
CA PRO A 229 16.29 2.93 -1.87
C PRO A 229 17.40 3.44 -2.80
N PHE A 230 17.12 3.54 -4.10
CA PHE A 230 18.06 4.05 -5.10
C PHE A 230 18.13 5.57 -5.18
N LEU A 231 17.00 6.25 -5.01
CA LEU A 231 16.88 7.68 -5.28
C LEU A 231 16.86 8.55 -4.02
N ALA A 232 16.74 7.98 -2.82
CA ALA A 232 16.72 8.73 -1.57
C ALA A 232 17.97 9.63 -1.41
N SER A 233 19.16 9.12 -1.70
CA SER A 233 20.41 9.90 -1.64
C SER A 233 20.44 11.04 -2.67
N ARG A 234 19.83 10.81 -3.84
CA ARG A 234 19.70 11.85 -4.86
C ARG A 234 18.76 12.97 -4.40
N VAL A 235 17.61 12.60 -3.78
CA VAL A 235 16.71 13.59 -3.16
C VAL A 235 17.43 14.35 -2.07
N ALA A 236 18.14 13.65 -1.18
CA ALA A 236 18.86 14.26 -0.07
C ALA A 236 19.84 15.36 -0.51
N VAL A 237 20.60 15.11 -1.56
CA VAL A 237 21.63 16.06 -2.03
C VAL A 237 21.04 17.16 -2.92
N LEU A 238 20.12 16.80 -3.84
CA LEU A 238 19.70 17.76 -4.87
C LEU A 238 18.52 18.64 -4.45
N SER A 239 17.69 18.23 -3.50
CA SER A 239 16.54 19.05 -3.09
C SER A 239 16.96 20.37 -2.43
N ASN A 240 18.14 20.44 -1.82
CA ASN A 240 18.66 21.70 -1.28
C ASN A 240 18.90 22.77 -2.38
N HIS A 241 19.28 22.34 -3.58
CA HIS A 241 19.39 23.26 -4.72
C HIS A 241 18.03 23.83 -5.17
N MET A 242 16.94 23.15 -4.78
CA MET A 242 15.56 23.57 -5.06
C MET A 242 14.91 24.28 -3.86
N GLY A 243 15.69 24.60 -2.82
CA GLY A 243 15.22 25.35 -1.65
C GLY A 243 14.68 24.50 -0.49
N CYS A 244 14.87 23.18 -0.51
CA CYS A 244 14.59 22.36 0.67
C CYS A 244 15.52 22.78 1.82
N ILE A 245 14.93 22.98 3.00
CA ILE A 245 15.66 23.47 4.18
C ILE A 245 16.22 22.34 5.06
N LEU A 246 15.82 21.10 4.82
CA LEU A 246 16.32 19.93 5.55
C LEU A 246 17.74 19.60 5.07
N THR A 247 18.59 19.15 5.97
CA THR A 247 19.92 18.65 5.59
C THR A 247 19.81 17.30 4.85
N PRO A 248 20.84 16.92 4.07
CA PRO A 248 20.86 15.60 3.43
C PRO A 248 20.71 14.44 4.42
N GLU A 249 21.32 14.53 5.59
CA GLU A 249 21.22 13.53 6.65
C GLU A 249 19.79 13.43 7.18
N GLU A 250 19.16 14.57 7.44
CA GLU A 250 17.77 14.63 7.89
C GLU A 250 16.80 13.99 6.87
N ILE A 251 17.00 14.26 5.59
CA ILE A 251 16.19 13.67 4.50
C ILE A 251 16.37 12.15 4.46
N LEU A 252 17.62 11.67 4.56
CA LEU A 252 17.89 10.22 4.58
C LEU A 252 17.29 9.54 5.80
N ASP A 253 17.38 10.17 6.98
CA ASP A 253 16.81 9.63 8.20
C ASP A 253 15.28 9.59 8.14
N ASP A 254 14.63 10.59 7.53
CA ASP A 254 13.19 10.58 7.32
C ASP A 254 12.75 9.43 6.39
N PHE A 255 13.49 9.15 5.31
CA PHE A 255 13.22 7.98 4.46
C PHE A 255 13.34 6.65 5.21
N LYS A 256 14.22 6.53 6.20
CA LYS A 256 14.39 5.32 7.00
C LYS A 256 13.25 5.10 8.00
N THR A 257 12.41 6.11 8.25
CA THR A 257 11.24 5.98 9.13
C THR A 257 10.06 5.28 8.49
N PHE A 258 10.04 5.10 7.17
CA PHE A 258 9.01 4.34 6.48
C PHE A 258 9.19 2.83 6.68
N TYR A 259 8.09 2.10 6.54
CA TYR A 259 8.08 0.66 6.37
C TYR A 259 7.99 0.32 4.89
N TYR A 260 8.59 -0.78 4.48
CA TYR A 260 8.73 -1.18 3.07
C TYR A 260 8.22 -2.60 2.90
N GLU A 261 7.15 -2.80 2.14
CA GLU A 261 6.65 -4.15 1.92
C GLU A 261 7.13 -4.73 0.58
N THR A 262 7.23 -6.04 0.53
CA THR A 262 8.02 -6.78 -0.45
C THR A 262 7.25 -7.24 -1.69
N ALA A 263 5.96 -6.94 -1.82
CA ALA A 263 5.14 -7.39 -2.94
C ALA A 263 5.81 -7.09 -4.29
N LEU A 264 5.91 -8.11 -5.14
CA LEU A 264 6.49 -8.08 -6.49
C LEU A 264 7.94 -7.57 -6.59
N SER A 265 8.59 -7.28 -5.47
CA SER A 265 9.92 -6.66 -5.45
C SER A 265 10.96 -7.46 -4.67
N ALA A 266 10.61 -8.61 -4.11
CA ALA A 266 11.45 -9.46 -3.27
C ALA A 266 12.51 -10.26 -4.07
N TYR A 267 13.26 -9.60 -4.95
CA TYR A 267 14.39 -10.17 -5.64
C TYR A 267 15.67 -9.93 -4.83
N GLU A 268 16.57 -10.90 -4.78
CA GLU A 268 17.75 -10.88 -3.91
C GLU A 268 18.55 -9.56 -3.92
N PRO A 269 18.89 -8.95 -5.09
CA PRO A 269 19.57 -7.64 -5.10
C PRO A 269 18.73 -6.53 -4.47
N ASN A 270 17.40 -6.54 -4.62
CA ASN A 270 16.51 -5.54 -4.04
C ASN A 270 16.44 -5.70 -2.53
N LEU A 271 16.36 -6.94 -2.04
CA LEU A 271 16.37 -7.25 -0.61
C LEU A 271 17.71 -6.84 0.01
N ALA A 272 18.84 -7.16 -0.62
CA ALA A 272 20.14 -6.72 -0.15
C ALA A 272 20.29 -5.19 -0.10
N ALA A 273 19.67 -4.47 -1.04
CA ALA A 273 19.66 -3.00 -1.04
C ALA A 273 18.81 -2.45 0.11
N ILE A 274 17.58 -2.96 0.31
CA ILE A 274 16.71 -2.46 1.36
C ILE A 274 17.23 -2.80 2.77
N GLU A 275 17.82 -3.97 2.98
CA GLU A 275 18.46 -4.37 4.24
C GLU A 275 19.64 -3.47 4.64
N LYS A 276 20.29 -2.84 3.66
CA LYS A 276 21.33 -1.83 3.91
C LYS A 276 20.77 -0.43 4.14
N PHE A 277 19.55 -0.20 3.73
CA PHE A 277 18.92 1.11 3.79
C PHE A 277 18.10 1.32 5.06
N VAL A 278 17.35 0.29 5.53
CA VAL A 278 16.53 0.36 6.74
C VAL A 278 16.80 -0.80 7.69
N GLN A 279 16.24 -0.74 8.89
CA GLN A 279 16.28 -1.83 9.85
C GLN A 279 15.34 -2.98 9.43
N HIS A 280 15.64 -4.21 9.84
CA HIS A 280 14.88 -5.40 9.46
C HIS A 280 13.40 -5.34 9.85
N ASP A 281 13.07 -4.75 10.98
CA ASP A 281 11.70 -4.57 11.45
C ASP A 281 10.89 -3.54 10.65
N HIS A 282 11.53 -2.83 9.73
CA HIS A 282 10.90 -1.95 8.74
C HIS A 282 10.62 -2.66 7.42
N ILE A 283 11.00 -3.91 7.24
CA ILE A 283 10.73 -4.69 6.03
C ILE A 283 9.56 -5.64 6.31
N LEU A 284 8.49 -5.49 5.55
CA LEU A 284 7.24 -6.23 5.75
C LEU A 284 6.96 -7.14 4.56
N PHE A 285 6.24 -8.23 4.83
CA PHE A 285 5.83 -9.16 3.79
C PHE A 285 4.54 -8.70 3.10
N GLY A 286 4.52 -8.76 1.76
CA GLY A 286 3.34 -8.49 0.94
C GLY A 286 3.34 -9.36 -0.31
N THR A 287 2.14 -9.68 -0.85
CA THR A 287 1.99 -10.55 -2.02
C THR A 287 1.48 -9.84 -3.27
N ASP A 288 0.71 -8.75 -3.11
CA ASP A 288 -0.08 -8.10 -4.17
C ASP A 288 -1.13 -9.05 -4.80
N PHE A 289 -1.62 -10.03 -4.02
CA PHE A 289 -2.75 -10.85 -4.44
C PHE A 289 -4.01 -9.97 -4.64
N PRO A 290 -4.84 -10.17 -5.68
CA PRO A 290 -4.82 -11.20 -6.72
C PRO A 290 -4.13 -10.77 -8.03
N GLY A 291 -3.34 -9.70 -8.01
CA GLY A 291 -2.70 -9.12 -9.19
C GLY A 291 -1.77 -10.08 -9.94
N THR A 292 -1.26 -11.11 -9.27
CA THR A 292 -0.25 -12.03 -9.81
C THR A 292 -0.62 -13.49 -9.66
N PHE A 293 0.08 -14.35 -10.42
CA PHE A 293 -0.01 -15.80 -10.25
C PHE A 293 0.50 -16.21 -8.87
N THR A 294 -0.26 -17.02 -8.17
CA THR A 294 0.12 -17.57 -6.86
C THR A 294 1.50 -18.25 -6.89
N ARG A 295 1.86 -18.91 -8.00
CA ARG A 295 3.18 -19.53 -8.18
C ARG A 295 4.32 -18.51 -8.28
N LEU A 296 4.11 -17.38 -8.94
CA LEU A 296 5.13 -16.32 -9.04
C LEU A 296 5.30 -15.62 -7.70
N THR A 297 4.21 -15.32 -7.03
CA THR A 297 4.25 -14.76 -5.67
C THR A 297 4.98 -15.71 -4.72
N ALA A 298 4.70 -17.01 -4.79
CA ALA A 298 5.42 -18.01 -4.03
C ALA A 298 6.93 -18.01 -4.34
N PHE A 299 7.34 -17.85 -5.61
CA PHE A 299 8.75 -17.78 -5.98
C PHE A 299 9.49 -16.61 -5.29
N TYR A 300 8.87 -15.46 -5.19
CA TYR A 300 9.43 -14.31 -4.48
C TYR A 300 9.28 -14.42 -2.96
N ALA A 301 8.16 -14.98 -2.48
CA ALA A 301 7.88 -15.11 -1.05
C ALA A 301 8.75 -16.14 -0.31
N PHE A 302 9.27 -17.17 -1.01
CA PHE A 302 10.12 -18.20 -0.40
C PHE A 302 11.61 -17.81 -0.27
N ARG A 303 11.98 -16.61 -0.68
CA ARG A 303 13.37 -16.12 -0.60
C ARG A 303 13.59 -15.10 0.51
N ILE A 304 12.57 -14.84 1.31
CA ILE A 304 12.60 -13.92 2.48
C ILE A 304 12.70 -14.75 3.77
#